data_55590e7cac1d4d3c233c817ef245aa55
#
_entry.id   55590e7cac1d4d3c233c817ef245aa55
#
_cell.length_a   1.000
_cell.length_b   1.000
_cell.length_c   1.000
_cell.angle_alpha   90.00
_cell.angle_beta   90.00
_cell.angle_gamma   90.00
#
_symmetry.space_group_name_H-M   'P 1'
#
loop_
_entity.id
_entity.type
_entity.pdbx_description
1 polymer ?
#
loop_
_entity_poly.entity_id
_entity_poly.type
_entity_poly.pdbx_seq_one_letter_code
_entity_poly.pdbx_strand_id
1 'polypeptide(L)'
;MRKLWLIFAQSATIALAFLMVISILKPELLSWRGNSVTIKEVAPVSKTEVVSSYSDAAKKAMPSVVNVFTSKEVQSQRSPLMNDPIFRHFFGDRLEASPQRVSSLGSGVIVSAQGYILTNHHVVESADEIQVALADGRSIPARIVGTDPDTDLAVLKVDLKNLPAVTFGHSDSAQVGDVTLAIGNPFGVGQTVTMGIISALGRSHLGINTFENFIQTDAAINPGNSGGALVDTNGNLIGVNSAIYSRSGGSLGIGFAIPASVAKQIMEQIIEHGSVIRGWIGVEVQDLTPELAESFKLAAPKGALIAGILRNGPADKGGIKPGDILLEINGKPAKDSADMLNKISSLTPNSQASIKVMRNQAELTLNVSVGKRPKLQQPSEDQGQLN
;
A
#
# COMPACT_ATOMS: atom_id res chain seq x y z
N MET A 1 -34.11 -19.00 47.71
CA MET A 1 -33.98 -18.58 46.31
C MET A 1 -34.33 -17.08 46.12
N ARG A 2 -35.45 -16.55 46.63
CA ARG A 2 -35.86 -15.12 46.43
C ARG A 2 -34.85 -14.09 47.00
N LYS A 3 -34.20 -14.37 48.16
CA LYS A 3 -33.20 -13.46 48.75
C LYS A 3 -31.88 -13.44 47.95
N LEU A 4 -31.44 -14.57 47.41
CA LEU A 4 -30.26 -14.65 46.56
C LEU A 4 -30.47 -13.93 45.22
N TRP A 5 -31.67 -14.02 44.65
CA TRP A 5 -32.02 -13.32 43.42
C TRP A 5 -32.08 -11.79 43.61
N LEU A 6 -32.58 -11.29 44.75
CA LEU A 6 -32.57 -9.87 45.10
C LEU A 6 -31.15 -9.32 45.28
N ILE A 7 -30.26 -10.08 45.95
CA ILE A 7 -28.85 -9.68 46.11
C ILE A 7 -28.16 -9.62 44.74
N PHE A 8 -28.40 -10.60 43.87
CA PHE A 8 -27.86 -10.59 42.51
C PHE A 8 -28.38 -9.41 41.71
N ALA A 9 -29.69 -9.13 41.75
CA ALA A 9 -30.28 -7.99 41.01
C ALA A 9 -29.73 -6.65 41.53
N GLN A 10 -29.58 -6.49 42.86
CA GLN A 10 -28.98 -5.28 43.44
C GLN A 10 -27.51 -5.11 43.05
N SER A 11 -26.72 -6.18 43.08
CA SER A 11 -25.30 -6.15 42.70
C SER A 11 -25.15 -5.81 41.20
N ALA A 12 -26.00 -6.39 40.35
CA ALA A 12 -25.99 -6.11 38.91
C ALA A 12 -26.38 -4.64 38.59
N THR A 13 -27.37 -4.10 39.31
CA THR A 13 -27.79 -2.71 39.16
C THR A 13 -26.69 -1.74 39.60
N ILE A 14 -26.01 -2.01 40.73
CA ILE A 14 -24.89 -1.21 41.21
C ILE A 14 -23.72 -1.28 40.25
N ALA A 15 -23.38 -2.43 39.68
CA ALA A 15 -22.31 -2.61 38.72
C ALA A 15 -22.61 -1.84 37.39
N LEU A 16 -23.86 -1.88 36.92
CA LEU A 16 -24.31 -1.15 35.76
C LEU A 16 -24.27 0.38 36.00
N ALA A 17 -24.72 0.84 37.17
CA ALA A 17 -24.64 2.26 37.54
C ALA A 17 -23.16 2.73 37.60
N PHE A 18 -22.27 1.90 38.16
CA PHE A 18 -20.84 2.22 38.24
C PHE A 18 -20.19 2.27 36.85
N LEU A 19 -20.52 1.30 35.98
CA LEU A 19 -20.11 1.33 34.56
C LEU A 19 -20.62 2.55 33.83
N MET A 20 -21.86 2.96 34.05
CA MET A 20 -22.44 4.18 33.45
C MET A 20 -21.72 5.45 33.94
N VAL A 21 -21.41 5.55 35.23
CA VAL A 21 -20.64 6.68 35.81
C VAL A 21 -19.22 6.72 35.22
N ILE A 22 -18.55 5.57 35.12
CA ILE A 22 -17.22 5.48 34.49
C ILE A 22 -17.28 5.87 33.00
N SER A 23 -18.32 5.46 32.27
CA SER A 23 -18.49 5.81 30.86
C SER A 23 -18.69 7.30 30.63
N ILE A 24 -19.25 8.04 31.61
CA ILE A 24 -19.47 9.49 31.53
C ILE A 24 -18.25 10.26 32.02
N LEU A 25 -17.62 9.84 33.14
CA LEU A 25 -16.52 10.58 33.78
C LEU A 25 -15.14 10.25 33.20
N LYS A 26 -14.93 9.00 32.73
CA LYS A 26 -13.66 8.54 32.12
C LYS A 26 -13.94 7.57 30.98
N PRO A 27 -14.43 8.04 29.83
CA PRO A 27 -14.71 7.19 28.66
C PRO A 27 -13.44 6.48 28.15
N GLU A 28 -12.25 7.00 28.46
CA GLU A 28 -10.97 6.39 28.08
C GLU A 28 -10.69 5.04 28.74
N LEU A 29 -11.27 4.75 29.90
CA LEU A 29 -11.09 3.47 30.62
C LEU A 29 -11.98 2.34 30.07
N LEU A 30 -13.03 2.68 29.33
CA LEU A 30 -13.96 1.74 28.69
C LEU A 30 -13.71 1.58 27.19
N SER A 31 -12.60 2.11 26.69
CA SER A 31 -12.20 2.01 25.28
C SER A 31 -11.76 0.58 24.92
N TRP A 32 -12.73 -0.33 24.87
CA TRP A 32 -12.62 -1.59 24.12
C TRP A 32 -12.82 -1.35 22.61
N ARG A 33 -12.77 -0.08 22.18
CA ARG A 33 -12.73 0.29 20.78
C ARG A 33 -11.28 0.19 20.34
N GLY A 34 -11.01 -0.78 19.46
CA GLY A 34 -9.80 -0.82 18.68
C GLY A 34 -9.49 0.58 18.12
N ASN A 35 -8.25 0.87 17.84
CA ASN A 35 -7.76 2.14 17.29
C ASN A 35 -8.54 2.53 16.02
N SER A 36 -9.75 3.07 16.17
CA SER A 36 -10.54 3.56 15.05
C SER A 36 -9.89 4.85 14.54
N VAL A 37 -9.32 4.78 13.33
CA VAL A 37 -8.81 5.96 12.65
C VAL A 37 -10.02 6.70 12.06
N THR A 38 -10.15 7.97 12.40
CA THR A 38 -11.16 8.84 11.79
C THR A 38 -10.64 9.31 10.44
N ILE A 39 -11.20 8.78 9.36
CA ILE A 39 -10.93 9.16 7.97
C ILE A 39 -12.04 10.09 7.51
N LYS A 40 -11.66 11.18 6.83
CA LYS A 40 -12.62 12.05 6.14
C LYS A 40 -12.87 11.48 4.74
N GLU A 41 -14.12 11.24 4.42
CA GLU A 41 -14.55 10.74 3.12
C GLU A 41 -15.60 11.68 2.51
N VAL A 42 -15.55 11.85 1.19
CA VAL A 42 -16.49 12.71 0.46
C VAL A 42 -17.77 11.95 0.13
N ALA A 43 -18.91 12.61 0.24
CA ALA A 43 -20.17 12.07 -0.32
C ALA A 43 -20.16 12.18 -1.86
N PRO A 44 -20.74 11.23 -2.61
CA PRO A 44 -20.80 11.31 -4.07
C PRO A 44 -21.57 12.56 -4.52
N VAL A 45 -20.90 13.43 -5.30
CA VAL A 45 -21.47 14.69 -5.79
C VAL A 45 -21.69 14.61 -7.30
N SER A 46 -22.84 15.12 -7.74
CA SER A 46 -23.20 15.31 -9.15
C SER A 46 -22.29 16.38 -9.79
N LYS A 47 -21.70 16.07 -10.95
CA LYS A 47 -20.82 16.99 -11.70
C LYS A 47 -21.67 18.06 -12.41
N THR A 48 -21.47 19.34 -12.10
CA THR A 48 -21.74 20.43 -13.06
C THR A 48 -21.18 21.79 -12.56
N GLU A 49 -19.88 22.04 -12.73
CA GLU A 49 -19.34 23.42 -12.77
C GLU A 49 -18.12 23.47 -13.69
N VAL A 50 -18.07 24.50 -14.57
CA VAL A 50 -16.88 24.76 -15.38
C VAL A 50 -15.79 25.32 -14.46
N VAL A 51 -14.76 24.52 -14.17
CA VAL A 51 -13.67 24.91 -13.31
C VAL A 51 -12.70 25.82 -14.09
N SER A 52 -12.65 27.09 -13.71
CA SER A 52 -11.72 28.07 -14.31
C SER A 52 -10.30 28.02 -13.74
N SER A 53 -10.10 27.43 -12.56
CA SER A 53 -8.82 27.27 -11.89
C SER A 53 -8.88 26.12 -10.87
N TYR A 54 -7.77 25.39 -10.72
CA TYR A 54 -7.64 24.30 -9.73
C TYR A 54 -6.96 24.75 -8.43
N SER A 55 -6.79 26.07 -8.25
CA SER A 55 -6.14 26.64 -7.06
C SER A 55 -6.83 26.24 -5.75
N ASP A 56 -8.15 26.10 -5.76
CA ASP A 56 -8.90 25.74 -4.54
C ASP A 56 -8.72 24.27 -4.19
N ALA A 57 -8.69 23.37 -5.20
CA ALA A 57 -8.33 21.97 -5.01
C ALA A 57 -6.90 21.83 -4.43
N ALA A 58 -5.93 22.55 -5.02
CA ALA A 58 -4.56 22.57 -4.53
C ALA A 58 -4.46 23.10 -3.10
N LYS A 59 -5.06 24.26 -2.80
CA LYS A 59 -5.08 24.85 -1.45
C LYS A 59 -5.68 23.92 -0.40
N LYS A 60 -6.70 23.15 -0.77
CA LYS A 60 -7.35 22.17 0.12
C LYS A 60 -6.45 20.98 0.41
N ALA A 61 -5.78 20.43 -0.61
CA ALA A 61 -5.00 19.21 -0.48
C ALA A 61 -3.55 19.45 0.00
N MET A 62 -2.89 20.52 -0.44
CA MET A 62 -1.49 20.81 -0.11
C MET A 62 -1.16 20.71 1.39
N PRO A 63 -1.96 21.25 2.33
CA PRO A 63 -1.62 21.16 3.76
C PRO A 63 -1.47 19.74 4.27
N SER A 64 -2.07 18.76 3.61
CA SER A 64 -1.98 17.34 3.97
C SER A 64 -0.76 16.63 3.36
N VAL A 65 -0.05 17.24 2.40
CA VAL A 65 1.12 16.64 1.77
C VAL A 65 2.39 17.09 2.48
N VAL A 66 3.21 16.14 2.86
CA VAL A 66 4.43 16.33 3.66
C VAL A 66 5.66 15.84 2.91
N ASN A 67 6.83 16.33 3.30
CA ASN A 67 8.09 15.72 2.90
C ASN A 67 8.46 14.62 3.90
N VAL A 68 8.98 13.50 3.39
CA VAL A 68 9.50 12.38 4.17
C VAL A 68 11.00 12.30 3.94
N PHE A 69 11.77 12.63 4.97
CA PHE A 69 13.23 12.48 5.00
C PHE A 69 13.57 11.17 5.68
N THR A 70 14.45 10.41 5.05
CA THR A 70 15.00 9.20 5.64
C THR A 70 16.51 9.30 5.66
N SER A 71 17.13 8.80 6.71
CA SER A 71 18.58 8.68 6.80
C SER A 71 18.98 7.24 7.12
N LYS A 72 20.06 6.78 6.48
CA LYS A 72 20.68 5.49 6.72
C LYS A 72 22.17 5.70 7.01
N GLU A 73 22.65 5.12 8.09
CA GLU A 73 24.09 5.05 8.35
C GLU A 73 24.70 3.90 7.53
N VAL A 74 25.45 4.24 6.49
CA VAL A 74 26.21 3.26 5.73
C VAL A 74 27.58 3.17 6.37
N GLN A 75 27.90 2.03 7.00
CA GLN A 75 29.28 1.73 7.38
C GLN A 75 30.09 1.62 6.10
N SER A 76 31.02 2.56 5.91
CA SER A 76 31.97 2.48 4.80
C SER A 76 32.75 1.17 4.96
N GLN A 77 32.59 0.24 4.02
CA GLN A 77 33.46 -0.93 3.95
C GLN A 77 34.88 -0.41 3.85
N ARG A 78 35.69 -0.73 4.85
CA ARG A 78 37.11 -0.40 4.84
C ARG A 78 37.68 -0.94 3.53
N SER A 79 38.16 -0.03 2.68
CA SER A 79 38.87 -0.45 1.46
C SER A 79 39.94 -1.48 1.84
N PRO A 80 40.09 -2.59 1.11
CA PRO A 80 41.18 -3.56 1.35
C PRO A 80 42.58 -2.92 1.42
N LEU A 81 42.76 -1.76 0.77
CA LEU A 81 43.97 -0.93 0.82
C LEU A 81 44.22 -0.33 2.21
N MET A 82 43.25 -0.20 3.09
CA MET A 82 43.44 0.25 4.47
C MET A 82 44.12 -0.79 5.37
N ASN A 83 44.18 -2.06 4.95
CA ASN A 83 44.90 -3.10 5.65
C ASN A 83 46.42 -3.17 5.25
N ASP A 84 46.82 -2.39 4.23
CA ASP A 84 48.24 -2.31 3.83
C ASP A 84 49.03 -1.43 4.81
N PRO A 85 50.05 -1.97 5.48
CA PRO A 85 50.88 -1.23 6.44
C PRO A 85 51.55 0.01 5.84
N ILE A 86 51.91 -0.03 4.53
CA ILE A 86 52.57 1.07 3.82
C ILE A 86 51.56 2.19 3.59
N PHE A 87 50.30 1.87 3.21
CA PHE A 87 49.24 2.84 3.01
C PHE A 87 48.89 3.56 4.32
N ARG A 88 48.82 2.83 5.45
CA ARG A 88 48.61 3.40 6.79
C ARG A 88 49.71 4.34 7.22
N HIS A 89 50.99 4.02 6.90
CA HIS A 89 52.10 4.85 7.27
C HIS A 89 52.16 6.19 6.52
N PHE A 90 51.71 6.23 5.25
CA PHE A 90 51.76 7.44 4.43
C PHE A 90 50.51 8.33 4.58
N PHE A 91 49.32 7.75 4.82
CA PHE A 91 48.07 8.47 4.85
C PHE A 91 47.50 8.66 6.27
N GLY A 92 48.06 8.00 7.28
CA GLY A 92 47.74 8.17 8.69
C GLY A 92 46.27 7.95 9.06
N ASP A 93 45.93 8.15 10.34
CA ASP A 93 44.56 8.04 10.89
C ASP A 93 43.61 9.12 10.40
N ARG A 94 43.98 9.94 9.41
CA ARG A 94 43.13 11.00 8.83
C ARG A 94 42.02 10.48 7.90
N LEU A 95 42.02 9.20 7.59
CA LEU A 95 40.97 8.53 6.84
C LEU A 95 40.11 7.63 7.76
N GLU A 96 39.80 8.12 8.95
CA GLU A 96 38.66 7.55 9.65
C GLU A 96 37.43 7.72 8.74
N ALA A 97 36.91 6.58 8.24
CA ALA A 97 35.71 6.56 7.45
C ALA A 97 34.57 7.07 8.34
N SER A 98 34.28 8.36 8.23
CA SER A 98 33.07 8.92 8.84
C SER A 98 31.89 8.17 8.23
N PRO A 99 30.94 7.67 9.04
CA PRO A 99 29.75 7.00 8.52
C PRO A 99 29.08 7.96 7.52
N GLN A 100 28.99 7.55 6.27
CA GLN A 100 28.28 8.33 5.26
C GLN A 100 26.78 8.15 5.52
N ARG A 101 26.10 9.25 5.88
CA ARG A 101 24.63 9.27 5.93
C ARG A 101 24.09 9.44 4.52
N VAL A 102 23.46 8.40 4.02
CA VAL A 102 22.69 8.46 2.78
C VAL A 102 21.28 8.91 3.14
N SER A 103 20.83 10.02 2.55
CA SER A 103 19.48 10.53 2.73
C SER A 103 18.65 10.16 1.52
N SER A 104 17.44 9.65 1.71
CA SER A 104 16.42 9.52 0.68
C SER A 104 15.32 10.55 0.94
N LEU A 105 14.68 10.99 -0.14
CA LEU A 105 13.64 12.01 -0.12
C LEU A 105 12.40 11.50 -0.83
N GLY A 106 11.28 11.63 -0.17
CA GLY A 106 9.97 11.33 -0.72
C GLY A 106 8.91 12.25 -0.16
N SER A 107 7.69 11.96 -0.50
CA SER A 107 6.50 12.65 0.02
C SER A 107 5.66 11.70 0.85
N GLY A 108 4.71 12.26 1.60
CA GLY A 108 3.68 11.53 2.30
C GLY A 108 2.38 12.30 2.32
N VAL A 109 1.28 11.61 2.63
CA VAL A 109 -0.05 12.21 2.74
C VAL A 109 -0.59 11.98 4.15
N ILE A 110 -0.90 13.04 4.87
CA ILE A 110 -1.56 12.98 6.17
C ILE A 110 -3.00 12.50 5.93
N VAL A 111 -3.34 11.33 6.44
CA VAL A 111 -4.64 10.69 6.24
C VAL A 111 -5.54 10.74 7.47
N SER A 112 -5.00 11.18 8.60
CA SER A 112 -5.73 11.27 9.86
C SER A 112 -5.23 12.41 10.72
N ALA A 113 -6.16 13.12 11.36
CA ALA A 113 -5.83 14.16 12.34
C ALA A 113 -5.04 13.64 13.55
N GLN A 114 -5.04 12.32 13.77
CA GLN A 114 -4.26 11.64 14.81
C GLN A 114 -2.79 11.45 14.44
N GLY A 115 -2.36 11.82 13.23
CA GLY A 115 -0.96 11.77 12.82
C GLY A 115 -0.56 10.51 12.05
N TYR A 116 -1.50 9.82 11.39
CA TYR A 116 -1.18 8.78 10.44
C TYR A 116 -0.88 9.39 9.07
N ILE A 117 0.17 8.89 8.43
CA ILE A 117 0.68 9.36 7.14
C ILE A 117 0.88 8.15 6.23
N LEU A 118 0.34 8.22 5.01
CA LEU A 118 0.64 7.28 3.94
C LEU A 118 1.85 7.75 3.16
N THR A 119 2.72 6.81 2.80
CA THR A 119 3.84 7.01 1.86
C THR A 119 4.11 5.71 1.11
N ASN A 120 5.11 5.68 0.23
CA ASN A 120 5.55 4.43 -0.39
C ASN A 120 6.51 3.65 0.51
N HIS A 121 6.51 2.32 0.34
CA HIS A 121 7.43 1.44 1.04
C HIS A 121 8.87 1.75 0.67
N HIS A 122 9.19 1.90 -0.63
CA HIS A 122 10.54 2.19 -1.11
C HIS A 122 11.13 3.50 -0.55
N VAL A 123 10.29 4.45 -0.12
CA VAL A 123 10.75 5.71 0.53
C VAL A 123 11.34 5.42 1.91
N VAL A 124 10.84 4.40 2.62
CA VAL A 124 11.19 4.11 4.03
C VAL A 124 11.88 2.77 4.27
N GLU A 125 12.03 1.93 3.24
CA GLU A 125 12.51 0.53 3.32
C GLU A 125 13.84 0.37 4.06
N SER A 126 14.75 1.29 3.87
CA SER A 126 16.11 1.18 4.42
C SER A 126 16.44 2.27 5.44
N ALA A 127 15.41 2.91 6.01
CA ALA A 127 15.59 4.04 6.90
C ALA A 127 15.91 3.61 8.33
N ASP A 128 17.00 4.14 8.91
CA ASP A 128 17.28 4.05 10.35
C ASP A 128 16.51 5.12 11.11
N GLU A 129 16.36 6.32 10.51
CA GLU A 129 15.61 7.44 11.05
C GLU A 129 14.67 8.03 9.99
N ILE A 130 13.46 8.39 10.41
CA ILE A 130 12.46 9.02 9.55
C ILE A 130 12.03 10.34 10.20
N GLN A 131 12.08 11.40 9.42
CA GLN A 131 11.52 12.71 9.79
C GLN A 131 10.50 13.17 8.75
N VAL A 132 9.44 13.78 9.23
CA VAL A 132 8.38 14.35 8.41
C VAL A 132 8.40 15.86 8.54
N ALA A 133 8.58 16.56 7.42
CA ALA A 133 8.44 18.01 7.38
C ALA A 133 7.04 18.39 6.89
N LEU A 134 6.31 19.11 7.73
CA LEU A 134 4.96 19.60 7.45
C LEU A 134 4.99 20.82 6.53
N ALA A 135 3.84 21.17 5.94
CA ALA A 135 3.68 22.35 5.10
C ALA A 135 3.97 23.69 5.81
N ASP A 136 3.87 23.73 7.13
CA ASP A 136 4.17 24.89 7.97
C ASP A 136 5.65 25.00 8.38
N GLY A 137 6.50 24.11 7.89
CA GLY A 137 7.94 24.08 8.14
C GLY A 137 8.38 23.32 9.40
N ARG A 138 7.46 22.79 10.21
CA ARG A 138 7.80 21.93 11.36
C ARG A 138 8.34 20.60 10.89
N SER A 139 9.44 20.13 11.45
CA SER A 139 9.99 18.79 11.24
C SER A 139 9.78 17.94 12.49
N ILE A 140 9.26 16.74 12.31
CA ILE A 140 8.80 15.87 13.40
C ILE A 140 9.30 14.44 13.15
N PRO A 141 9.87 13.76 14.17
CA PRO A 141 10.20 12.34 14.05
C PRO A 141 8.95 11.51 13.75
N ALA A 142 9.09 10.54 12.86
CA ALA A 142 8.05 9.60 12.53
C ALA A 142 8.52 8.16 12.79
N ARG A 143 7.58 7.28 13.14
CA ARG A 143 7.83 5.85 13.25
C ARG A 143 6.99 5.08 12.25
N ILE A 144 7.52 3.96 11.77
CA ILE A 144 6.79 3.04 10.91
C ILE A 144 5.76 2.30 11.77
N VAL A 145 4.48 2.33 11.35
CA VAL A 145 3.40 1.49 11.90
C VAL A 145 3.45 0.11 11.26
N GLY A 146 3.63 0.09 9.94
CA GLY A 146 3.83 -1.11 9.15
C GLY A 146 4.01 -0.77 7.69
N THR A 147 4.44 -1.77 6.92
CA THR A 147 4.71 -1.65 5.49
C THR A 147 4.11 -2.79 4.72
N ASP A 148 3.86 -2.56 3.45
CA ASP A 148 3.42 -3.53 2.48
C ASP A 148 4.27 -3.44 1.20
N PRO A 149 5.38 -4.20 1.14
CA PRO A 149 6.25 -4.22 -0.04
C PRO A 149 5.53 -4.67 -1.31
N ASP A 150 4.54 -5.56 -1.19
CA ASP A 150 3.82 -6.11 -2.33
C ASP A 150 3.00 -5.06 -3.12
N THR A 151 2.57 -3.97 -2.47
CA THR A 151 1.86 -2.83 -3.11
C THR A 151 2.64 -1.53 -3.04
N ASP A 152 3.86 -1.55 -2.49
CA ASP A 152 4.70 -0.36 -2.29
C ASP A 152 4.05 0.71 -1.42
N LEU A 153 3.40 0.32 -0.30
CA LEU A 153 2.81 1.25 0.67
C LEU A 153 3.43 1.11 2.05
N ALA A 154 3.49 2.23 2.76
CA ALA A 154 3.88 2.30 4.17
C ALA A 154 2.98 3.27 4.94
N VAL A 155 2.74 2.96 6.21
CA VAL A 155 2.04 3.83 7.15
C VAL A 155 3.00 4.31 8.21
N LEU A 156 3.12 5.61 8.32
CA LEU A 156 3.90 6.28 9.36
C LEU A 156 2.99 6.87 10.42
N LYS A 157 3.57 7.11 11.59
CA LYS A 157 2.90 7.78 12.71
C LYS A 157 3.80 8.86 13.30
N VAL A 158 3.26 10.05 13.42
CA VAL A 158 3.87 11.17 14.14
C VAL A 158 3.07 11.46 15.42
N ASP A 159 3.77 11.89 16.47
CA ASP A 159 3.14 12.21 17.76
C ASP A 159 2.70 13.70 17.78
N LEU A 160 1.79 14.03 16.85
CA LEU A 160 1.14 15.32 16.76
C LEU A 160 -0.35 15.14 16.47
N LYS A 161 -1.17 15.98 17.09
CA LYS A 161 -2.63 15.95 16.93
C LYS A 161 -3.10 17.15 16.09
N ASN A 162 -4.34 17.10 15.64
CA ASN A 162 -5.00 18.15 14.85
C ASN A 162 -4.27 18.49 13.54
N LEU A 163 -3.71 17.47 12.90
CA LEU A 163 -3.09 17.63 11.60
C LEU A 163 -4.12 17.76 10.48
N PRO A 164 -3.81 18.53 9.42
CA PRO A 164 -4.68 18.66 8.26
C PRO A 164 -4.71 17.35 7.47
N ALA A 165 -5.72 16.53 7.70
CA ALA A 165 -5.89 15.27 6.98
C ALA A 165 -6.58 15.49 5.64
N VAL A 166 -6.10 14.79 4.59
CA VAL A 166 -6.73 14.75 3.27
C VAL A 166 -8.12 14.12 3.36
N THR A 167 -9.01 14.50 2.47
CA THR A 167 -10.28 13.79 2.28
C THR A 167 -10.10 12.71 1.22
N PHE A 168 -10.47 11.47 1.50
CA PHE A 168 -10.47 10.39 0.53
C PHE A 168 -11.59 10.60 -0.49
N GLY A 169 -11.24 10.57 -1.77
CA GLY A 169 -12.16 10.55 -2.90
C GLY A 169 -12.51 9.11 -3.30
N HIS A 170 -13.34 8.99 -4.34
CA HIS A 170 -13.81 7.70 -4.87
C HIS A 170 -12.98 7.29 -6.11
N SER A 171 -11.82 6.67 -5.90
CA SER A 171 -10.96 6.21 -7.00
C SER A 171 -11.63 5.15 -7.89
N ASP A 172 -12.59 4.38 -7.35
CA ASP A 172 -13.29 3.33 -8.10
C ASP A 172 -14.32 3.90 -9.10
N SER A 173 -14.74 5.16 -8.94
CA SER A 173 -15.60 5.87 -9.88
C SER A 173 -14.86 6.78 -10.84
N ALA A 174 -13.53 6.84 -10.74
CA ALA A 174 -12.67 7.63 -11.60
C ALA A 174 -12.74 7.13 -13.05
N GLN A 175 -12.62 8.04 -14.01
CA GLN A 175 -12.71 7.74 -15.44
C GLN A 175 -11.49 8.29 -16.18
N VAL A 176 -11.14 7.62 -17.28
CA VAL A 176 -10.13 8.13 -18.21
C VAL A 176 -10.59 9.49 -18.75
N GLY A 177 -9.70 10.49 -18.70
CA GLY A 177 -9.99 11.88 -19.05
C GLY A 177 -10.34 12.77 -17.85
N ASP A 178 -10.58 12.23 -16.65
CA ASP A 178 -10.76 13.04 -15.45
C ASP A 178 -9.46 13.81 -15.13
N VAL A 179 -9.59 15.11 -14.83
CA VAL A 179 -8.46 15.97 -14.46
C VAL A 179 -7.94 15.58 -13.08
N THR A 180 -6.62 15.51 -12.97
CA THR A 180 -5.92 15.17 -11.72
C THR A 180 -4.81 16.16 -11.42
N LEU A 181 -4.52 16.37 -10.12
CA LEU A 181 -3.38 17.11 -9.64
C LEU A 181 -2.47 16.16 -8.86
N ALA A 182 -1.20 16.05 -9.28
CA ALA A 182 -0.19 15.34 -8.52
C ALA A 182 0.55 16.34 -7.61
N ILE A 183 0.54 16.08 -6.31
CA ILE A 183 1.11 16.94 -5.28
C ILE A 183 2.21 16.18 -4.56
N GLY A 184 3.38 16.77 -4.50
CA GLY A 184 4.52 16.28 -3.74
C GLY A 184 5.25 17.40 -3.03
N ASN A 185 6.22 17.04 -2.20
CA ASN A 185 7.10 17.98 -1.52
C ASN A 185 8.56 17.54 -1.70
N PRO A 186 9.07 17.53 -2.94
CA PRO A 186 10.45 17.15 -3.20
C PRO A 186 11.40 18.13 -2.53
N PHE A 187 12.46 17.62 -1.90
CA PHE A 187 13.55 18.40 -1.32
C PHE A 187 13.19 19.28 -0.11
N GLY A 188 11.95 19.29 0.39
CA GLY A 188 11.53 20.12 1.52
C GLY A 188 11.62 21.64 1.27
N VAL A 189 11.87 22.06 0.03
CA VAL A 189 11.98 23.48 -0.34
C VAL A 189 10.64 24.11 -0.74
N GLY A 190 9.57 23.31 -0.69
CA GLY A 190 8.22 23.73 -1.03
C GLY A 190 7.46 22.62 -1.76
N GLN A 191 6.15 22.69 -1.64
CA GLN A 191 5.27 21.74 -2.31
C GLN A 191 5.16 22.07 -3.80
N THR A 192 5.12 21.04 -4.63
CA THR A 192 4.94 21.15 -6.08
C THR A 192 3.60 20.53 -6.45
N VAL A 193 2.87 21.22 -7.31
CA VAL A 193 1.61 20.74 -7.89
C VAL A 193 1.79 20.66 -9.40
N THR A 194 1.52 19.50 -9.96
CA THR A 194 1.45 19.29 -11.42
C THR A 194 0.06 18.85 -11.82
N MET A 195 -0.38 19.19 -13.02
CA MET A 195 -1.71 18.88 -13.53
C MET A 195 -1.61 17.94 -14.74
N GLY A 196 -2.57 17.04 -14.83
CA GLY A 196 -2.78 16.14 -15.95
C GLY A 196 -4.18 15.53 -15.90
N ILE A 197 -4.33 14.39 -16.56
CA ILE A 197 -5.57 13.61 -16.58
C ILE A 197 -5.29 12.16 -16.18
N ILE A 198 -6.33 11.42 -15.88
CA ILE A 198 -6.27 9.97 -15.85
C ILE A 198 -6.13 9.47 -17.29
N SER A 199 -4.95 8.95 -17.63
CA SER A 199 -4.65 8.42 -18.96
C SER A 199 -5.13 6.98 -19.14
N ALA A 200 -5.11 6.19 -18.07
CA ALA A 200 -5.63 4.82 -18.04
C ALA A 200 -5.92 4.37 -16.59
N LEU A 201 -6.72 3.32 -16.46
CA LEU A 201 -7.04 2.67 -15.18
C LEU A 201 -6.69 1.19 -15.24
N GLY A 202 -6.44 0.59 -14.07
CA GLY A 202 -6.19 -0.84 -13.96
C GLY A 202 -4.87 -1.27 -14.61
N ARG A 203 -3.86 -0.39 -14.64
CA ARG A 203 -2.54 -0.75 -15.19
C ARG A 203 -1.87 -1.79 -14.31
N SER A 204 -1.58 -2.94 -14.92
CA SER A 204 -0.89 -4.10 -14.37
C SER A 204 0.16 -4.60 -15.36
N HIS A 205 0.90 -5.65 -14.99
CA HIS A 205 1.98 -6.26 -15.81
C HIS A 205 3.13 -5.29 -16.12
N LEU A 206 3.35 -4.30 -15.23
CA LEU A 206 4.46 -3.36 -15.36
C LEU A 206 5.74 -3.89 -14.70
N GLY A 207 5.62 -4.88 -13.81
CA GLY A 207 6.73 -5.45 -13.05
C GLY A 207 7.28 -4.50 -11.98
N ILE A 208 6.48 -3.53 -11.55
CA ILE A 208 6.83 -2.56 -10.51
C ILE A 208 6.57 -3.18 -9.13
N ASN A 209 5.36 -3.73 -8.94
CA ASN A 209 4.90 -4.33 -7.68
C ASN A 209 4.32 -5.73 -7.90
N THR A 210 4.20 -6.51 -6.81
CA THR A 210 3.53 -7.83 -6.88
C THR A 210 2.04 -7.68 -7.19
N PHE A 211 1.39 -6.70 -6.56
CA PHE A 211 -0.03 -6.40 -6.80
C PHE A 211 -0.13 -5.02 -7.45
N GLU A 212 -0.49 -5.04 -8.72
CA GLU A 212 -0.62 -3.83 -9.53
C GLU A 212 -2.08 -3.61 -9.91
N ASN A 213 -2.52 -2.37 -9.83
CA ASN A 213 -3.81 -1.86 -10.29
C ASN A 213 -3.72 -0.34 -10.40
N PHE A 214 -2.67 0.16 -11.09
CA PHE A 214 -2.36 1.58 -11.04
C PHE A 214 -3.35 2.45 -11.83
N ILE A 215 -3.54 3.67 -11.33
CA ILE A 215 -4.01 4.81 -12.09
C ILE A 215 -2.81 5.34 -12.88
N GLN A 216 -2.91 5.39 -14.21
CA GLN A 216 -1.92 6.07 -15.04
C GLN A 216 -2.34 7.52 -15.24
N THR A 217 -1.42 8.47 -15.09
CA THR A 217 -1.62 9.91 -15.33
C THR A 217 -0.47 10.51 -16.11
N ASP A 218 -0.75 11.57 -16.86
CA ASP A 218 0.27 12.41 -17.51
C ASP A 218 0.64 13.64 -16.66
N ALA A 219 0.00 13.85 -15.51
CA ALA A 219 0.51 14.77 -14.50
C ALA A 219 1.96 14.41 -14.16
N ALA A 220 2.86 15.40 -14.25
CA ALA A 220 4.29 15.14 -14.09
C ALA A 220 4.62 14.64 -12.67
N ILE A 221 4.93 13.35 -12.56
CA ILE A 221 5.50 12.73 -11.37
C ILE A 221 7.01 12.67 -11.57
N ASN A 222 7.77 13.14 -10.58
CA ASN A 222 9.24 13.16 -10.58
C ASN A 222 9.75 12.60 -9.24
N PRO A 223 11.06 12.24 -9.13
CA PRO A 223 11.66 11.87 -7.87
C PRO A 223 11.36 12.89 -6.77
N GLY A 224 10.90 12.41 -5.61
CA GLY A 224 10.41 13.23 -4.50
C GLY A 224 8.89 13.39 -4.45
N ASN A 225 8.15 13.19 -5.54
CA ASN A 225 6.67 13.13 -5.49
C ASN A 225 6.14 11.75 -5.04
N SER A 226 6.97 10.71 -5.04
CA SER A 226 6.60 9.36 -4.58
C SER A 226 6.12 9.41 -3.13
N GLY A 227 5.00 8.77 -2.86
CA GLY A 227 4.28 8.83 -1.58
C GLY A 227 3.37 10.04 -1.43
N GLY A 228 3.43 11.02 -2.35
CA GLY A 228 2.55 12.19 -2.39
C GLY A 228 1.15 11.89 -2.92
N ALA A 229 0.31 12.92 -2.99
CA ALA A 229 -1.09 12.79 -3.35
C ALA A 229 -1.33 12.93 -4.85
N LEU A 230 -2.17 12.06 -5.42
CA LEU A 230 -2.92 12.33 -6.63
C LEU A 230 -4.36 12.69 -6.22
N VAL A 231 -4.82 13.89 -6.58
CA VAL A 231 -6.12 14.38 -6.15
C VAL A 231 -7.02 14.75 -7.34
N ASP A 232 -8.34 14.73 -7.09
CA ASP A 232 -9.35 15.19 -8.04
C ASP A 232 -9.44 16.73 -8.09
N THR A 233 -10.31 17.26 -8.92
CA THR A 233 -10.58 18.70 -9.06
C THR A 233 -11.21 19.36 -7.82
N ASN A 234 -11.60 18.57 -6.83
CA ASN A 234 -12.13 19.02 -5.54
C ASN A 234 -11.09 18.89 -4.41
N GLY A 235 -9.84 18.48 -4.73
CA GLY A 235 -8.77 18.25 -3.76
C GLY A 235 -8.97 17.02 -2.88
N ASN A 236 -9.72 16.01 -3.34
CA ASN A 236 -9.86 14.74 -2.64
C ASN A 236 -8.85 13.73 -3.18
N LEU A 237 -8.28 12.90 -2.31
CA LEU A 237 -7.29 11.90 -2.64
C LEU A 237 -7.90 10.78 -3.49
N ILE A 238 -7.44 10.62 -4.73
CA ILE A 238 -7.81 9.52 -5.62
C ILE A 238 -6.69 8.51 -5.82
N GLY A 239 -5.45 8.85 -5.44
CA GLY A 239 -4.31 7.94 -5.50
C GLY A 239 -3.10 8.42 -4.71
N VAL A 240 -2.15 7.53 -4.48
CA VAL A 240 -0.82 7.81 -3.92
C VAL A 240 0.19 7.67 -5.04
N ASN A 241 0.92 8.74 -5.35
CA ASN A 241 1.95 8.74 -6.39
C ASN A 241 3.02 7.69 -6.04
N SER A 242 3.39 6.82 -6.97
CA SER A 242 4.34 5.74 -6.69
C SER A 242 5.52 5.75 -7.66
N ALA A 243 5.30 5.56 -8.94
CA ALA A 243 6.34 5.31 -9.90
C ALA A 243 6.17 6.10 -11.20
N ILE A 244 7.26 6.16 -11.98
CA ILE A 244 7.25 6.70 -13.36
C ILE A 244 7.83 5.65 -14.31
N TYR A 245 7.34 5.64 -15.54
CA TYR A 245 7.99 4.89 -16.61
C TYR A 245 9.04 5.81 -17.27
N SER A 246 10.30 5.68 -16.84
CA SER A 246 11.37 6.57 -17.32
C SER A 246 12.72 5.87 -17.29
N ARG A 247 13.49 6.01 -18.37
CA ARG A 247 14.90 5.57 -18.43
C ARG A 247 15.88 6.65 -17.95
N SER A 248 15.45 7.90 -17.96
CA SER A 248 16.27 9.07 -17.59
C SER A 248 16.04 9.55 -16.15
N GLY A 249 15.05 8.97 -15.43
CA GLY A 249 14.69 9.36 -14.07
C GLY A 249 13.75 10.57 -13.96
N GLY A 250 13.43 11.25 -15.06
CA GLY A 250 12.46 12.34 -15.11
C GLY A 250 11.13 11.93 -15.76
N SER A 251 10.07 12.71 -15.53
CA SER A 251 8.74 12.45 -16.10
C SER A 251 8.76 12.55 -17.63
N LEU A 252 8.19 11.54 -18.28
CA LEU A 252 7.92 11.49 -19.72
C LEU A 252 6.40 11.57 -20.02
N GLY A 253 5.59 12.04 -19.05
CA GLY A 253 4.13 12.04 -19.16
C GLY A 253 3.50 10.68 -18.92
N ILE A 254 4.22 9.75 -18.27
CA ILE A 254 3.72 8.43 -17.88
C ILE A 254 4.05 8.24 -16.40
N GLY A 255 3.09 8.57 -15.55
CA GLY A 255 3.16 8.39 -14.11
C GLY A 255 2.12 7.38 -13.62
N PHE A 256 2.39 6.73 -12.52
CA PHE A 256 1.55 5.72 -11.89
C PHE A 256 1.26 6.09 -10.43
N ALA A 257 -0.01 5.96 -10.06
CA ALA A 257 -0.46 6.13 -8.68
C ALA A 257 -1.25 4.90 -8.21
N ILE A 258 -1.07 4.54 -6.95
CA ILE A 258 -1.84 3.48 -6.28
C ILE A 258 -3.22 4.05 -5.97
N PRO A 259 -4.34 3.43 -6.39
CA PRO A 259 -5.70 3.94 -6.13
C PRO A 259 -5.97 4.17 -4.64
N ALA A 260 -6.68 5.25 -4.32
CA ALA A 260 -6.98 5.62 -2.93
C ALA A 260 -7.81 4.56 -2.20
N SER A 261 -8.70 3.82 -2.90
CA SER A 261 -9.45 2.70 -2.33
C SER A 261 -8.54 1.57 -1.86
N VAL A 262 -7.52 1.23 -2.68
CA VAL A 262 -6.51 0.22 -2.33
C VAL A 262 -5.65 0.72 -1.16
N ALA A 263 -5.17 1.96 -1.23
CA ALA A 263 -4.33 2.56 -0.19
C ALA A 263 -5.06 2.63 1.16
N LYS A 264 -6.36 2.97 1.16
CA LYS A 264 -7.22 2.99 2.36
C LYS A 264 -7.31 1.59 2.98
N GLN A 265 -7.65 0.57 2.19
CA GLN A 265 -7.78 -0.81 2.66
C GLN A 265 -6.47 -1.35 3.27
N ILE A 266 -5.34 -1.10 2.61
CA ILE A 266 -4.00 -1.49 3.09
C ILE A 266 -3.66 -0.78 4.40
N MET A 267 -3.89 0.54 4.45
CA MET A 267 -3.67 1.36 5.64
C MET A 267 -4.47 0.86 6.86
N GLU A 268 -5.76 0.57 6.68
CA GLU A 268 -6.63 0.06 7.74
C GLU A 268 -6.08 -1.25 8.30
N GLN A 269 -5.68 -2.20 7.45
CA GLN A 269 -5.07 -3.46 7.89
C GLN A 269 -3.74 -3.24 8.62
N ILE A 270 -2.88 -2.33 8.13
CA ILE A 270 -1.61 -2.00 8.78
C ILE A 270 -1.84 -1.39 10.16
N ILE A 271 -2.81 -0.49 10.30
CA ILE A 271 -3.12 0.15 11.61
C ILE A 271 -3.68 -0.87 12.60
N GLU A 272 -4.54 -1.77 12.13
CA GLU A 272 -5.20 -2.77 12.98
C GLU A 272 -4.30 -3.94 13.35
N HIS A 273 -3.50 -4.43 12.40
CA HIS A 273 -2.74 -5.69 12.54
C HIS A 273 -1.22 -5.53 12.43
N GLY A 274 -0.72 -4.32 12.19
CA GLY A 274 0.70 -4.05 11.96
C GLY A 274 1.23 -4.55 10.61
N SER A 275 0.43 -5.26 9.82
CA SER A 275 0.80 -5.81 8.51
C SER A 275 -0.42 -6.17 7.69
N VAL A 276 -0.25 -6.29 6.37
CA VAL A 276 -1.31 -6.72 5.46
C VAL A 276 -1.44 -8.24 5.48
N ILE A 277 -2.68 -8.71 5.61
CA ILE A 277 -3.01 -10.13 5.59
C ILE A 277 -3.68 -10.44 4.25
N ARG A 278 -3.06 -11.30 3.44
CA ARG A 278 -3.57 -11.69 2.12
C ARG A 278 -3.97 -13.14 2.05
N GLY A 279 -5.05 -13.37 1.32
CA GLY A 279 -5.42 -14.71 0.88
C GLY A 279 -4.39 -15.27 -0.09
N TRP A 280 -4.26 -16.59 -0.09
CA TRP A 280 -3.31 -17.30 -0.93
C TRP A 280 -3.78 -18.74 -1.18
N ILE A 281 -3.56 -19.24 -2.38
CA ILE A 281 -3.93 -20.63 -2.71
C ILE A 281 -2.74 -21.48 -3.18
N GLY A 282 -1.57 -20.88 -3.37
CA GLY A 282 -0.35 -21.62 -3.71
C GLY A 282 -0.32 -22.08 -5.17
N VAL A 283 -0.57 -21.16 -6.08
CA VAL A 283 -0.48 -21.39 -7.53
C VAL A 283 0.55 -20.48 -8.16
N GLU A 284 1.17 -20.93 -9.21
CA GLU A 284 1.91 -20.15 -10.19
C GLU A 284 1.01 -19.95 -11.41
N VAL A 285 0.94 -18.71 -11.89
CA VAL A 285 -0.02 -18.34 -12.93
C VAL A 285 0.68 -17.65 -14.09
N GLN A 286 0.10 -17.81 -15.28
CA GLN A 286 0.55 -17.20 -16.51
C GLN A 286 -0.65 -16.65 -17.28
N ASP A 287 -0.42 -15.55 -17.99
CA ASP A 287 -1.43 -14.99 -18.87
C ASP A 287 -1.68 -15.91 -20.08
N LEU A 288 -2.92 -15.91 -20.53
CA LEU A 288 -3.31 -16.58 -21.75
C LEU A 288 -2.99 -15.70 -22.95
N THR A 289 -1.95 -16.06 -23.72
CA THR A 289 -1.75 -15.46 -25.04
C THR A 289 -2.79 -15.98 -26.03
N PRO A 290 -3.02 -15.28 -27.16
CA PRO A 290 -3.92 -15.78 -28.21
C PRO A 290 -3.57 -17.21 -28.67
N GLU A 291 -2.29 -17.52 -28.81
CA GLU A 291 -1.79 -18.83 -29.23
C GLU A 291 -2.09 -19.92 -28.18
N LEU A 292 -1.92 -19.58 -26.89
CA LEU A 292 -2.29 -20.49 -25.81
C LEU A 292 -3.80 -20.70 -25.79
N ALA A 293 -4.60 -19.63 -25.92
CA ALA A 293 -6.05 -19.75 -25.96
C ALA A 293 -6.53 -20.68 -27.10
N GLU A 294 -5.92 -20.55 -28.28
CA GLU A 294 -6.21 -21.45 -29.42
C GLU A 294 -5.83 -22.89 -29.10
N SER A 295 -4.66 -23.15 -28.50
CA SER A 295 -4.21 -24.49 -28.12
C SER A 295 -5.15 -25.16 -27.12
N PHE A 296 -5.74 -24.37 -26.21
CA PHE A 296 -6.76 -24.83 -25.26
C PHE A 296 -8.18 -24.77 -25.83
N LYS A 297 -8.36 -24.43 -27.12
CA LYS A 297 -9.64 -24.27 -27.81
C LYS A 297 -10.62 -23.34 -27.12
N LEU A 298 -10.12 -22.22 -26.58
CA LEU A 298 -10.92 -21.18 -26.00
C LEU A 298 -11.35 -20.18 -27.07
N ALA A 299 -12.57 -19.64 -26.92
CA ALA A 299 -13.11 -18.62 -27.83
C ALA A 299 -12.37 -17.26 -27.69
N ALA A 300 -11.72 -17.00 -26.55
CA ALA A 300 -10.96 -15.78 -26.28
C ALA A 300 -9.93 -16.04 -25.17
N PRO A 301 -8.82 -15.28 -25.12
CA PRO A 301 -7.81 -15.38 -24.06
C PRO A 301 -8.30 -14.72 -22.76
N LYS A 302 -9.27 -15.35 -22.07
CA LYS A 302 -9.83 -14.91 -20.81
C LYS A 302 -9.50 -15.88 -19.69
N GLY A 303 -9.15 -15.34 -18.52
CA GLY A 303 -8.73 -16.11 -17.37
C GLY A 303 -7.20 -16.18 -17.25
N ALA A 304 -6.72 -17.06 -16.37
CA ALA A 304 -5.30 -17.27 -16.13
C ALA A 304 -4.95 -18.77 -16.16
N LEU A 305 -3.88 -19.12 -16.86
CA LEU A 305 -3.36 -20.48 -16.89
C LEU A 305 -2.64 -20.78 -15.56
N ILE A 306 -3.01 -21.88 -14.91
CA ILE A 306 -2.27 -22.43 -13.78
C ILE A 306 -1.04 -23.17 -14.31
N ALA A 307 0.11 -22.50 -14.25
CA ALA A 307 1.39 -23.07 -14.69
C ALA A 307 1.97 -24.07 -13.69
N GLY A 308 1.76 -23.82 -12.39
CA GLY A 308 2.23 -24.66 -11.30
C GLY A 308 1.36 -24.56 -10.05
N ILE A 309 1.50 -25.56 -9.18
CA ILE A 309 0.86 -25.57 -7.86
C ILE A 309 1.85 -25.97 -6.78
N LEU A 310 1.73 -25.41 -5.61
CA LEU A 310 2.47 -25.87 -4.44
C LEU A 310 1.90 -27.21 -3.95
N ARG A 311 2.74 -28.25 -3.92
CA ARG A 311 2.36 -29.58 -3.43
C ARG A 311 1.87 -29.50 -1.97
N ASN A 312 0.74 -30.14 -1.66
CA ASN A 312 0.03 -30.05 -0.38
C ASN A 312 -0.46 -28.63 0.02
N GLY A 313 -0.39 -27.67 -0.92
CA GLY A 313 -0.94 -26.33 -0.74
C GLY A 313 -2.49 -26.31 -0.84
N PRO A 314 -3.10 -25.14 -0.60
CA PRO A 314 -4.56 -24.98 -0.67
C PRO A 314 -5.15 -25.39 -2.03
N ALA A 315 -4.54 -24.97 -3.14
CA ALA A 315 -4.99 -25.30 -4.49
C ALA A 315 -4.91 -26.80 -4.77
N ASP A 316 -3.80 -27.47 -4.39
CA ASP A 316 -3.60 -28.90 -4.54
C ASP A 316 -4.68 -29.69 -3.79
N LYS A 317 -4.91 -29.35 -2.51
CA LYS A 317 -5.96 -29.95 -1.66
C LYS A 317 -7.36 -29.69 -2.21
N GLY A 318 -7.59 -28.54 -2.84
CA GLY A 318 -8.84 -28.17 -3.51
C GLY A 318 -9.04 -28.83 -4.87
N GLY A 319 -8.03 -29.59 -5.37
CA GLY A 319 -8.11 -30.33 -6.62
C GLY A 319 -7.81 -29.50 -7.88
N ILE A 320 -7.23 -28.31 -7.75
CA ILE A 320 -6.67 -27.53 -8.88
C ILE A 320 -5.43 -28.27 -9.38
N LYS A 321 -5.20 -28.24 -10.69
CA LYS A 321 -4.06 -28.90 -11.35
C LYS A 321 -3.34 -27.96 -12.29
N PRO A 322 -2.02 -28.14 -12.51
CA PRO A 322 -1.33 -27.49 -13.61
C PRO A 322 -2.04 -27.78 -14.94
N GLY A 323 -2.17 -26.79 -15.80
CA GLY A 323 -2.93 -26.84 -17.05
C GLY A 323 -4.40 -26.43 -16.90
N ASP A 324 -4.94 -26.22 -15.70
CA ASP A 324 -6.26 -25.61 -15.52
C ASP A 324 -6.22 -24.13 -15.93
N ILE A 325 -7.31 -23.64 -16.50
CA ILE A 325 -7.49 -22.21 -16.76
C ILE A 325 -8.50 -21.69 -15.76
N LEU A 326 -8.07 -20.81 -14.87
CA LEU A 326 -8.93 -20.20 -13.88
C LEU A 326 -9.81 -19.13 -14.53
N LEU A 327 -11.13 -19.29 -14.45
CA LEU A 327 -12.13 -18.43 -15.09
C LEU A 327 -12.81 -17.48 -14.10
N GLU A 328 -13.16 -17.97 -12.90
CA GLU A 328 -13.92 -17.20 -11.92
C GLU A 328 -13.47 -17.51 -10.50
N ILE A 329 -13.58 -16.51 -9.61
CA ILE A 329 -13.38 -16.64 -8.17
C ILE A 329 -14.61 -16.08 -7.47
N ASN A 330 -15.32 -16.90 -6.70
CA ASN A 330 -16.58 -16.54 -6.03
C ASN A 330 -17.60 -15.87 -6.99
N GLY A 331 -17.75 -16.42 -8.19
CA GLY A 331 -18.65 -15.92 -9.24
C GLY A 331 -18.19 -14.65 -9.95
N LYS A 332 -17.00 -14.11 -9.62
CA LYS A 332 -16.42 -12.94 -10.29
C LYS A 332 -15.43 -13.41 -11.36
N PRO A 333 -15.64 -13.07 -12.66
CA PRO A 333 -14.71 -13.45 -13.72
C PRO A 333 -13.30 -12.93 -13.46
N ALA A 334 -12.29 -13.78 -13.73
CA ALA A 334 -10.89 -13.38 -13.78
C ALA A 334 -10.55 -12.97 -15.23
N LYS A 335 -9.99 -11.77 -15.41
CA LYS A 335 -9.65 -11.25 -16.74
C LYS A 335 -8.31 -11.82 -17.23
N ASP A 336 -7.33 -11.80 -16.36
CA ASP A 336 -5.94 -12.17 -16.57
C ASP A 336 -5.29 -12.65 -15.26
N SER A 337 -3.99 -12.93 -15.27
CA SER A 337 -3.25 -13.42 -14.10
C SER A 337 -3.17 -12.36 -12.97
N ALA A 338 -3.02 -11.09 -13.31
CA ALA A 338 -2.94 -10.01 -12.32
C ALA A 338 -4.28 -9.79 -11.62
N ASP A 339 -5.39 -9.73 -12.37
CA ASP A 339 -6.74 -9.63 -11.82
C ASP A 339 -7.09 -10.84 -10.93
N MET A 340 -6.65 -12.04 -11.34
CA MET A 340 -6.79 -13.26 -10.54
C MET A 340 -6.02 -13.14 -9.22
N LEU A 341 -4.74 -12.72 -9.26
CA LEU A 341 -3.92 -12.55 -8.06
C LEU A 341 -4.52 -11.52 -7.09
N ASN A 342 -5.01 -10.39 -7.63
CA ASN A 342 -5.68 -9.36 -6.84
C ASN A 342 -6.95 -9.90 -6.17
N LYS A 343 -7.78 -10.67 -6.89
CA LYS A 343 -8.99 -11.29 -6.34
C LYS A 343 -8.68 -12.32 -5.25
N ILE A 344 -7.67 -13.18 -5.46
CA ILE A 344 -7.26 -14.17 -4.45
C ILE A 344 -6.67 -13.49 -3.22
N SER A 345 -5.83 -12.47 -3.40
CA SER A 345 -5.21 -11.75 -2.30
C SER A 345 -6.21 -11.04 -1.39
N SER A 346 -7.35 -10.63 -1.93
CA SER A 346 -8.44 -9.99 -1.19
C SER A 346 -9.31 -10.96 -0.39
N LEU A 347 -9.16 -12.28 -0.58
CA LEU A 347 -9.90 -13.27 0.18
C LEU A 347 -9.40 -13.38 1.62
N THR A 348 -10.31 -13.60 2.54
CA THR A 348 -9.96 -13.81 3.95
C THR A 348 -9.29 -15.18 4.12
N PRO A 349 -8.10 -15.28 4.74
CA PRO A 349 -7.51 -16.56 5.07
C PRO A 349 -8.43 -17.43 5.92
N ASN A 350 -8.36 -18.75 5.72
CA ASN A 350 -9.23 -19.77 6.31
C ASN A 350 -10.69 -19.74 5.83
N SER A 351 -11.07 -18.88 4.89
CA SER A 351 -12.37 -18.96 4.22
C SER A 351 -12.35 -19.99 3.10
N GLN A 352 -13.54 -20.39 2.62
CA GLN A 352 -13.71 -21.19 1.43
C GLN A 352 -13.93 -20.29 0.22
N ALA A 353 -13.22 -20.56 -0.86
CA ALA A 353 -13.39 -19.89 -2.15
C ALA A 353 -13.91 -20.87 -3.19
N SER A 354 -14.97 -20.48 -3.89
CA SER A 354 -15.47 -21.18 -5.07
C SER A 354 -14.67 -20.75 -6.28
N ILE A 355 -13.91 -21.66 -6.87
CA ILE A 355 -13.04 -21.39 -8.03
C ILE A 355 -13.55 -22.18 -9.22
N LYS A 356 -13.92 -21.48 -10.29
CA LYS A 356 -14.30 -22.07 -11.55
C LYS A 356 -13.07 -22.17 -12.46
N VAL A 357 -12.78 -23.36 -12.93
CA VAL A 357 -11.68 -23.64 -13.86
C VAL A 357 -12.19 -24.33 -15.11
N MET A 358 -11.47 -24.15 -16.22
CA MET A 358 -11.60 -24.97 -17.43
C MET A 358 -10.52 -26.03 -17.39
N ARG A 359 -10.93 -27.29 -17.48
CA ARG A 359 -10.04 -28.47 -17.57
C ARG A 359 -10.54 -29.40 -18.67
N ASN A 360 -9.69 -29.71 -19.65
CA ASN A 360 -10.05 -30.57 -20.78
C ASN A 360 -11.36 -30.13 -21.47
N GLN A 361 -11.55 -28.84 -21.69
CA GLN A 361 -12.73 -28.22 -22.33
C GLN A 361 -14.04 -28.36 -21.50
N ALA A 362 -13.96 -28.76 -20.24
CA ALA A 362 -15.09 -28.78 -19.32
C ALA A 362 -14.90 -27.80 -18.20
N GLU A 363 -15.96 -27.05 -17.86
CA GLU A 363 -15.94 -26.17 -16.68
C GLU A 363 -16.15 -27.02 -15.42
N LEU A 364 -15.31 -26.77 -14.42
CA LEU A 364 -15.36 -27.39 -13.11
C LEU A 364 -15.40 -26.30 -12.05
N THR A 365 -16.24 -26.47 -11.03
CA THR A 365 -16.24 -25.61 -9.85
C THR A 365 -15.61 -26.37 -8.70
N LEU A 366 -14.54 -25.81 -8.13
CA LEU A 366 -13.75 -26.38 -7.05
C LEU A 366 -13.84 -25.49 -5.81
N ASN A 367 -13.93 -26.10 -4.62
CA ASN A 367 -13.89 -25.38 -3.36
C ASN A 367 -12.47 -25.46 -2.80
N VAL A 368 -11.85 -24.31 -2.61
CA VAL A 368 -10.47 -24.18 -2.13
C VAL A 368 -10.46 -23.44 -0.80
N SER A 369 -9.84 -24.03 0.21
CA SER A 369 -9.61 -23.35 1.49
C SER A 369 -8.48 -22.33 1.32
N VAL A 370 -8.77 -21.05 1.51
CA VAL A 370 -7.81 -19.97 1.33
C VAL A 370 -6.76 -20.00 2.45
N GLY A 371 -5.49 -20.10 2.10
CA GLY A 371 -4.37 -19.98 3.03
C GLY A 371 -4.00 -18.52 3.29
N LYS A 372 -3.15 -18.30 4.27
CA LYS A 372 -2.46 -17.02 4.47
C LYS A 372 -1.21 -16.97 3.56
N ARG A 373 -1.03 -15.87 2.82
CA ARG A 373 0.16 -15.68 1.99
C ARG A 373 1.43 -15.73 2.86
N PRO A 374 2.42 -16.58 2.54
CA PRO A 374 3.71 -16.58 3.22
C PRO A 374 4.40 -15.23 3.04
N LYS A 375 5.06 -14.72 4.09
CA LYS A 375 5.97 -13.59 3.93
C LYS A 375 7.13 -14.02 3.04
N LEU A 376 7.45 -13.24 2.02
CA LEU A 376 8.67 -13.43 1.25
C LEU A 376 9.85 -13.28 2.22
N GLN A 377 10.61 -14.35 2.43
CA GLN A 377 11.90 -14.23 3.11
C GLN A 377 12.81 -13.48 2.16
N GLN A 378 13.28 -12.31 2.54
CA GLN A 378 14.42 -11.70 1.85
C GLN A 378 15.57 -12.72 1.94
N PRO A 379 16.31 -12.98 0.84
CA PRO A 379 17.51 -13.80 0.91
C PRO A 379 18.42 -13.18 1.97
N SER A 380 18.75 -13.95 3.00
CA SER A 380 19.77 -13.54 3.98
C SER A 380 21.06 -13.31 3.20
N GLU A 381 21.66 -12.13 3.31
CA GLU A 381 22.95 -11.74 2.71
C GLU A 381 24.14 -12.62 3.22
N ASP A 382 23.88 -13.70 3.90
CA ASP A 382 24.86 -14.50 4.66
C ASP A 382 25.35 -15.76 3.91
N GLN A 383 25.28 -15.81 2.56
CA GLN A 383 25.89 -16.89 1.78
C GLN A 383 26.94 -16.40 0.77
N GLY A 384 27.83 -15.52 1.22
CA GLY A 384 28.98 -15.02 0.45
C GLY A 384 30.35 -15.36 1.08
N GLN A 385 30.43 -16.37 1.94
CA GLN A 385 31.73 -16.89 2.40
C GLN A 385 31.76 -18.42 2.30
N LEU A 386 32.02 -18.92 1.13
CA LEU A 386 32.60 -20.26 0.95
C LEU A 386 33.62 -20.23 -0.18
N ASN A 387 34.87 -20.28 0.24
CA ASN A 387 36.14 -20.72 -0.42
C ASN A 387 36.62 -19.93 -1.62
#